data_c831e9af278677bff490dd6a109bbd13
#
_entry.id   c831e9af278677bff490dd6a109bbd13
#
_cell.length_a   1.000
_cell.length_b   1.000
_cell.length_c   1.000
_cell.angle_alpha   90.00
_cell.angle_beta   90.00
_cell.angle_gamma   90.00
#
_symmetry.space_group_name_H-M   'P 1'
#
loop_
_entity.id
_entity.type
_entity.pdbx_description
1 polymer ?
#
loop_
_entity_poly.entity_id
_entity_poly.type
_entity_poly.pdbx_seq_one_letter_code
_entity_poly.pdbx_strand_id
1 'polypeptide(L)'
;AYDEDNTSAALGIHVYIGDTCVGTGSADRERTDVHKVYNCGNYHGYEINLNLDRKFAGEQTIRVYAINVGGGTNAYLGEKKVTIGSDTKAPVISDCKVTHVTSSGYTVSCKVTDDTGVDRVQFPTWTAYKGQDDIFSEWGTNPAASGKKNGDIYTYQVQISAHNYESGQYIT
;
A
#
# COMPACT_ATOMS: atom_id res chain seq x y z
N ALA A 1 13.75 -13.50 20.20
CA ALA A 1 13.44 -12.75 21.42
C ALA A 1 12.62 -13.64 22.36
N TYR A 2 12.85 -13.57 23.65
CA TYR A 2 12.05 -14.22 24.69
C TYR A 2 11.94 -13.29 25.90
N ASP A 3 10.92 -13.51 26.71
CA ASP A 3 10.67 -12.79 27.95
C ASP A 3 11.02 -13.70 29.14
N GLU A 4 11.74 -13.19 30.13
CA GLU A 4 12.16 -13.98 31.31
C GLU A 4 10.95 -14.30 32.21
N ASP A 5 9.94 -13.44 32.22
CA ASP A 5 8.70 -13.64 32.98
C ASP A 5 7.77 -14.66 32.32
N ASN A 6 7.93 -14.87 31.02
CA ASN A 6 7.14 -15.85 30.24
C ASN A 6 7.97 -16.44 29.10
N THR A 7 8.84 -17.37 29.42
CA THR A 7 9.80 -17.97 28.49
C THR A 7 9.18 -18.82 27.38
N SER A 8 7.89 -19.13 27.45
CA SER A 8 7.17 -19.90 26.43
C SER A 8 6.37 -19.02 25.48
N ALA A 9 6.18 -17.74 25.78
CA ALA A 9 5.38 -16.85 24.95
C ALA A 9 6.12 -16.45 23.66
N ALA A 10 5.40 -16.47 22.55
CA ALA A 10 5.83 -15.83 21.32
C ALA A 10 5.59 -14.31 21.46
N LEU A 11 6.69 -13.55 21.56
CA LEU A 11 6.60 -12.09 21.74
C LEU A 11 6.14 -11.39 20.47
N GLY A 12 5.37 -10.32 20.63
CA GLY A 12 5.13 -9.35 19.57
C GLY A 12 6.44 -8.65 19.17
N ILE A 13 6.65 -8.46 17.88
CA ILE A 13 7.80 -7.72 17.33
C ILE A 13 7.27 -6.51 16.56
N HIS A 14 7.78 -5.34 16.90
CA HIS A 14 7.47 -4.09 16.20
C HIS A 14 8.70 -3.54 15.51
N VAL A 15 8.50 -3.05 14.28
CA VAL A 15 9.55 -2.46 13.45
C VAL A 15 9.22 -0.99 13.21
N TYR A 16 10.19 -0.11 13.42
CA TYR A 16 10.03 1.34 13.28
C TYR A 16 11.03 1.96 12.32
N ILE A 17 10.59 3.00 11.63
CA ILE A 17 11.42 4.00 10.96
C ILE A 17 11.07 5.37 11.55
N GLY A 18 12.02 6.02 12.22
CA GLY A 18 11.71 7.17 13.08
C GLY A 18 10.70 6.76 14.14
N ASP A 19 9.61 7.51 14.27
CA ASP A 19 8.51 7.24 15.20
C ASP A 19 7.34 6.47 14.56
N THR A 20 7.48 6.08 13.29
CA THR A 20 6.44 5.35 12.58
C THR A 20 6.65 3.84 12.70
N CYS A 21 5.66 3.14 13.23
CA CYS A 21 5.62 1.68 13.17
C CYS A 21 5.29 1.26 11.73
N VAL A 22 6.27 0.61 11.07
CA VAL A 22 6.17 0.18 9.67
C VAL A 22 5.86 -1.30 9.50
N GLY A 23 5.84 -2.04 10.58
CA GLY A 23 5.43 -3.45 10.56
C GLY A 23 5.41 -4.07 11.95
N THR A 24 4.59 -5.10 12.07
CA THR A 24 4.47 -5.91 13.27
C THR A 24 4.48 -7.39 12.90
N GLY A 25 4.87 -8.23 13.83
CA GLY A 25 4.88 -9.67 13.68
C GLY A 25 5.01 -10.37 15.01
N SER A 26 5.31 -11.67 14.98
CA SER A 26 5.48 -12.50 16.17
C SER A 26 6.80 -13.23 16.13
N ALA A 27 7.41 -13.45 17.31
CA ALA A 27 8.63 -14.25 17.47
C ALA A 27 8.27 -15.75 17.56
N ASP A 28 7.63 -16.28 16.53
CA ASP A 28 7.08 -17.65 16.45
C ASP A 28 7.87 -18.61 15.54
N ARG A 29 9.02 -18.17 15.02
CA ARG A 29 9.90 -19.03 14.22
C ARG A 29 10.77 -19.90 15.09
N GLU A 30 10.99 -21.14 14.65
CA GLU A 30 11.80 -22.11 15.39
C GLU A 30 13.25 -21.67 15.52
N ARG A 31 13.78 -21.75 16.75
CA ARG A 31 15.17 -21.42 17.15
C ARG A 31 15.65 -22.39 18.22
N THR A 32 15.90 -23.62 17.84
CA THR A 32 16.42 -24.68 18.73
C THR A 32 17.79 -24.34 19.32
N ASP A 33 18.57 -23.51 18.66
CA ASP A 33 19.84 -22.99 19.15
C ASP A 33 19.65 -22.06 20.37
N VAL A 34 18.62 -21.18 20.32
CA VAL A 34 18.25 -20.31 21.45
C VAL A 34 17.73 -21.14 22.61
N HIS A 35 16.88 -22.14 22.36
CA HIS A 35 16.40 -23.05 23.39
C HIS A 35 17.55 -23.77 24.13
N LYS A 36 18.54 -24.26 23.40
CA LYS A 36 19.71 -24.96 24.02
C LYS A 36 20.52 -24.08 24.98
N VAL A 37 20.57 -22.77 24.72
CA VAL A 37 21.35 -21.83 25.53
C VAL A 37 20.56 -21.32 26.74
N TYR A 38 19.27 -20.98 26.51
CA TYR A 38 18.45 -20.27 27.51
C TYR A 38 17.37 -21.13 28.16
N ASN A 39 17.24 -22.40 27.76
CA ASN A 39 16.22 -23.33 28.25
C ASN A 39 14.78 -22.73 28.15
N CYS A 40 14.52 -21.96 27.14
CA CYS A 40 13.21 -21.41 26.80
C CYS A 40 12.49 -22.29 25.73
N GLY A 41 11.30 -21.98 25.32
CA GLY A 41 10.64 -22.66 24.21
C GLY A 41 11.45 -22.62 22.91
N ASN A 42 11.06 -23.41 21.90
CA ASN A 42 11.78 -23.46 20.62
C ASN A 42 11.40 -22.31 19.65
N TYR A 43 10.33 -21.56 19.91
CA TYR A 43 9.75 -20.59 18.98
C TYR A 43 10.00 -19.17 19.46
N HIS A 44 11.16 -18.61 19.06
CA HIS A 44 11.62 -17.27 19.48
C HIS A 44 12.30 -16.48 18.35
N GLY A 45 12.30 -17.02 17.12
CA GLY A 45 12.74 -16.32 15.93
C GLY A 45 11.63 -15.49 15.31
N TYR A 46 11.98 -14.47 14.53
CA TYR A 46 11.00 -13.68 13.79
C TYR A 46 11.50 -13.39 12.38
N GLU A 47 10.55 -13.21 11.48
CA GLU A 47 10.72 -12.75 10.11
C GLU A 47 9.52 -11.86 9.78
N ILE A 48 9.76 -10.63 9.33
CA ILE A 48 8.72 -9.67 9.03
C ILE A 48 8.99 -9.08 7.66
N ASN A 49 8.06 -9.27 6.72
CA ASN A 49 8.08 -8.64 5.42
C ASN A 49 7.46 -7.24 5.54
N LEU A 50 8.21 -6.22 5.13
CA LEU A 50 7.78 -4.84 5.19
C LEU A 50 7.39 -4.35 3.79
N ASN A 51 6.16 -3.87 3.63
CA ASN A 51 5.73 -3.09 2.48
C ASN A 51 5.84 -1.60 2.87
N LEU A 52 6.91 -0.96 2.43
CA LEU A 52 7.21 0.41 2.82
C LEU A 52 6.62 1.41 1.83
N ASP A 53 6.04 2.47 2.37
CA ASP A 53 5.58 3.63 1.61
C ASP A 53 6.77 4.37 0.96
N ARG A 54 6.57 4.96 -0.22
CA ARG A 54 7.56 5.77 -0.96
C ARG A 54 8.16 6.92 -0.15
N LYS A 55 7.44 7.42 0.86
CA LYS A 55 7.95 8.45 1.77
C LYS A 55 9.19 8.02 2.57
N PHE A 56 9.45 6.72 2.66
CA PHE A 56 10.63 6.16 3.31
C PHE A 56 11.81 5.92 2.35
N ALA A 57 11.71 6.35 1.08
CA ALA A 57 12.82 6.22 0.14
C ALA A 57 14.08 6.94 0.63
N GLY A 58 15.25 6.43 0.26
CA GLY A 58 16.55 6.92 0.70
C GLY A 58 17.11 6.16 1.90
N GLU A 59 18.10 6.76 2.58
CA GLU A 59 18.73 6.16 3.75
C GLU A 59 17.80 6.23 4.96
N GLN A 60 17.51 5.08 5.57
CA GLN A 60 16.65 4.94 6.74
C GLN A 60 17.34 4.11 7.80
N THR A 61 17.00 4.37 9.06
CA THR A 61 17.37 3.51 10.19
C THR A 61 16.15 2.72 10.62
N ILE A 62 16.21 1.40 10.45
CA ILE A 62 15.17 0.47 10.92
C ILE A 62 15.50 0.06 12.33
N ARG A 63 14.55 0.24 13.28
CA ARG A 63 14.66 -0.18 14.68
C ARG A 63 13.64 -1.27 14.97
N VAL A 64 14.06 -2.26 15.77
CA VAL A 64 13.22 -3.41 16.11
C VAL A 64 13.09 -3.50 17.62
N TYR A 65 11.86 -3.74 18.08
CA TYR A 65 11.51 -3.91 19.48
C TYR A 65 10.73 -5.20 19.70
N ALA A 66 11.04 -5.91 20.79
CA ALA A 66 10.16 -6.93 21.31
C ALA A 66 9.19 -6.30 22.31
N ILE A 67 7.93 -6.68 22.21
CA ILE A 67 6.85 -6.16 23.05
C ILE A 67 6.79 -7.00 24.31
N ASN A 68 6.94 -6.34 25.44
CA ASN A 68 6.91 -6.98 26.76
C ASN A 68 5.51 -7.56 27.05
N VAL A 69 5.45 -8.75 27.60
CA VAL A 69 4.23 -9.40 28.05
C VAL A 69 3.97 -9.02 29.51
N GLY A 70 2.77 -8.58 29.82
CA GLY A 70 2.38 -8.20 31.20
C GLY A 70 2.62 -6.73 31.55
N GLY A 71 3.12 -5.92 30.61
CA GLY A 71 3.38 -4.49 30.79
C GLY A 71 4.82 -4.17 31.15
N GLY A 72 5.18 -2.89 31.12
CA GLY A 72 6.54 -2.42 31.30
C GLY A 72 7.19 -1.92 30.02
N THR A 73 8.51 -1.78 30.00
CA THR A 73 9.25 -1.23 28.85
C THR A 73 9.51 -2.32 27.82
N ASN A 74 9.23 -2.02 26.56
CA ASN A 74 9.56 -2.89 25.44
C ASN A 74 11.08 -3.00 25.25
N ALA A 75 11.55 -4.19 24.92
CA ALA A 75 12.97 -4.43 24.73
C ALA A 75 13.44 -3.96 23.34
N TYR A 76 14.44 -3.10 23.30
CA TYR A 76 15.13 -2.74 22.06
C TYR A 76 16.03 -3.89 21.59
N LEU A 77 15.77 -4.42 20.39
CA LEU A 77 16.52 -5.55 19.83
C LEU A 77 17.69 -5.10 18.94
N GLY A 78 17.65 -3.88 18.46
CA GLY A 78 18.71 -3.32 17.63
C GLY A 78 18.19 -2.48 16.46
N GLU A 79 19.15 -1.93 15.71
CA GLU A 79 18.87 -1.14 14.52
C GLU A 79 19.81 -1.45 13.36
N LYS A 80 19.38 -1.12 12.17
CA LYS A 80 20.19 -1.20 10.97
C LYS A 80 19.87 -0.05 10.02
N LYS A 81 20.90 0.58 9.47
CA LYS A 81 20.80 1.49 8.35
C LYS A 81 20.60 0.70 7.06
N VAL A 82 19.65 1.10 6.26
CA VAL A 82 19.30 0.53 4.97
C VAL A 82 19.02 1.63 3.96
N THR A 83 19.31 1.40 2.70
CA THR A 83 18.86 2.29 1.62
C THR A 83 17.61 1.69 0.98
N ILE A 84 16.49 2.39 1.09
CA ILE A 84 15.23 2.02 0.46
C ILE A 84 15.20 2.67 -0.91
N GLY A 85 14.99 1.87 -1.97
CA GLY A 85 14.93 2.35 -3.33
C GLY A 85 13.88 3.45 -3.51
N SER A 86 14.23 4.50 -4.25
CA SER A 86 13.27 5.50 -4.70
C SER A 86 12.75 5.09 -6.07
N ASP A 87 11.44 5.17 -6.26
CA ASP A 87 10.84 5.13 -7.57
C ASP A 87 11.11 6.46 -8.28
N THR A 88 11.77 6.40 -9.43
CA THR A 88 12.14 7.57 -10.24
C THR A 88 11.52 7.55 -11.63
N LYS A 89 10.76 6.50 -11.95
CA LYS A 89 10.09 6.38 -13.23
C LYS A 89 8.61 6.69 -13.10
N ALA A 90 8.06 7.32 -14.11
CA ALA A 90 6.62 7.55 -14.20
C ALA A 90 5.92 6.31 -14.78
N PRO A 91 4.68 6.02 -14.37
CA PRO A 91 3.88 4.98 -14.99
C PRO A 91 3.70 5.19 -16.50
N VAL A 92 3.68 4.10 -17.24
CA VAL A 92 3.41 4.09 -18.68
C VAL A 92 1.96 3.71 -18.93
N ILE A 93 1.23 4.59 -19.63
CA ILE A 93 -0.16 4.37 -20.04
C ILE A 93 -0.17 3.97 -21.52
N SER A 94 -0.89 2.90 -21.86
CA SER A 94 -1.05 2.41 -23.24
C SER A 94 -2.42 1.77 -23.44
N ASP A 95 -2.73 1.43 -24.67
CA ASP A 95 -3.93 0.67 -25.08
C ASP A 95 -5.24 1.24 -24.53
N CYS A 96 -5.36 2.57 -24.48
CA CYS A 96 -6.59 3.21 -24.05
C CYS A 96 -7.71 2.99 -25.06
N LYS A 97 -8.90 2.58 -24.57
CA LYS A 97 -10.06 2.22 -25.36
C LYS A 97 -11.34 2.73 -24.74
N VAL A 98 -12.27 3.14 -25.59
CA VAL A 98 -13.66 3.40 -25.18
C VAL A 98 -14.53 2.29 -25.76
N THR A 99 -15.35 1.69 -24.92
CA THR A 99 -16.25 0.57 -25.27
C THR A 99 -17.62 0.76 -24.61
N HIS A 100 -18.59 -0.07 -24.98
CA HIS A 100 -19.94 -0.08 -24.39
C HIS A 100 -20.60 1.31 -24.41
N VAL A 101 -20.43 2.04 -25.53
CA VAL A 101 -21.04 3.37 -25.70
C VAL A 101 -22.55 3.22 -25.87
N THR A 102 -23.30 3.87 -24.99
CA THR A 102 -24.78 3.90 -24.96
C THR A 102 -25.26 5.33 -24.71
N SER A 103 -26.55 5.56 -24.74
CA SER A 103 -27.16 6.85 -24.36
C SER A 103 -27.05 7.15 -22.86
N SER A 104 -26.65 6.18 -22.04
CA SER A 104 -26.52 6.34 -20.58
C SER A 104 -25.07 6.39 -20.09
N GLY A 105 -24.09 6.06 -20.94
CA GLY A 105 -22.68 6.06 -20.55
C GLY A 105 -21.79 5.23 -21.45
N TYR A 106 -20.55 5.07 -21.03
CA TYR A 106 -19.53 4.29 -21.73
C TYR A 106 -18.49 3.76 -20.76
N THR A 107 -17.64 2.86 -21.24
CA THR A 107 -16.54 2.30 -20.47
C THR A 107 -15.21 2.74 -21.08
N VAL A 108 -14.31 3.25 -20.25
CA VAL A 108 -12.91 3.53 -20.62
C VAL A 108 -12.03 2.47 -19.98
N SER A 109 -11.04 2.00 -20.71
CA SER A 109 -10.00 1.12 -20.17
C SER A 109 -8.64 1.51 -20.71
N CYS A 110 -7.61 1.45 -19.86
CA CYS A 110 -6.22 1.67 -20.23
C CYS A 110 -5.36 0.57 -19.58
N LYS A 111 -4.28 0.20 -20.25
CA LYS A 111 -3.20 -0.54 -19.63
C LYS A 111 -2.24 0.44 -18.98
N VAL A 112 -1.92 0.22 -17.70
CA VAL A 112 -0.98 1.07 -16.95
C VAL A 112 0.02 0.18 -16.25
N THR A 113 1.30 0.40 -16.51
CA THR A 113 2.42 -0.36 -15.95
C THR A 113 3.46 0.57 -15.36
N ASP A 114 4.15 0.07 -14.35
CA ASP A 114 5.23 0.74 -13.67
C ASP A 114 6.19 -0.30 -13.10
N ASP A 115 7.48 0.01 -12.96
CA ASP A 115 8.49 -0.94 -12.48
C ASP A 115 8.47 -1.15 -10.95
N THR A 116 7.83 -0.25 -10.21
CA THR A 116 7.63 -0.37 -8.76
C THR A 116 6.17 -0.61 -8.38
N GLY A 117 5.26 -0.38 -9.32
CA GLY A 117 3.84 -0.61 -9.20
C GLY A 117 2.99 0.65 -9.33
N VAL A 118 1.73 0.45 -9.68
CA VAL A 118 0.73 1.51 -9.83
C VAL A 118 -0.19 1.49 -8.62
N ASP A 119 -0.20 2.58 -7.86
CA ASP A 119 -1.06 2.77 -6.69
C ASP A 119 -2.54 2.86 -7.12
N ARG A 120 -2.83 3.82 -8.00
CA ARG A 120 -4.18 4.06 -8.53
C ARG A 120 -4.15 4.72 -9.89
N VAL A 121 -5.26 4.61 -10.61
CA VAL A 121 -5.51 5.33 -11.88
C VAL A 121 -6.81 6.08 -11.74
N GLN A 122 -6.78 7.38 -11.98
CA GLN A 122 -7.96 8.25 -11.92
C GLN A 122 -8.44 8.58 -13.33
N PHE A 123 -9.74 8.70 -13.48
CA PHE A 123 -10.42 9.02 -14.75
C PHE A 123 -11.23 10.31 -14.58
N PRO A 124 -10.56 11.50 -14.62
CA PRO A 124 -11.31 12.76 -14.66
C PRO A 124 -12.21 12.76 -15.90
N THR A 125 -13.46 13.16 -15.74
CA THR A 125 -14.44 13.10 -16.82
C THR A 125 -15.32 14.33 -16.82
N TRP A 126 -15.40 15.01 -17.95
CA TRP A 126 -16.21 16.22 -18.16
C TRP A 126 -16.77 16.27 -19.58
N THR A 127 -17.59 17.28 -19.89
CA THR A 127 -18.02 17.57 -21.27
C THR A 127 -17.25 18.76 -21.86
N ALA A 128 -17.06 18.77 -23.17
CA ALA A 128 -16.41 19.90 -23.86
C ALA A 128 -17.23 21.19 -23.81
N TYR A 129 -18.45 21.16 -23.29
CA TYR A 129 -19.40 22.26 -23.36
C TYR A 129 -19.12 23.40 -22.38
N LYS A 130 -18.71 23.08 -21.15
CA LYS A 130 -18.51 24.07 -20.08
C LYS A 130 -17.06 24.19 -19.60
N GLY A 131 -16.12 23.66 -20.35
CA GLY A 131 -14.75 23.50 -19.91
C GLY A 131 -14.63 22.30 -18.97
N GLN A 132 -13.58 22.26 -18.16
CA GLN A 132 -13.33 21.13 -17.25
C GLN A 132 -14.19 21.24 -15.98
N ASP A 133 -15.47 20.87 -16.11
CA ASP A 133 -16.41 20.72 -15.00
C ASP A 133 -16.61 19.24 -14.65
N ASP A 134 -15.53 18.62 -14.17
CA ASP A 134 -15.48 17.19 -13.89
C ASP A 134 -16.70 16.66 -13.12
N ILE A 135 -17.16 15.47 -13.46
CA ILE A 135 -18.22 14.74 -12.72
C ILE A 135 -17.92 14.73 -11.20
N PHE A 136 -16.64 14.64 -10.86
CA PHE A 136 -16.15 14.75 -9.49
C PHE A 136 -15.11 15.87 -9.41
N SER A 137 -15.43 16.98 -8.75
CA SER A 137 -14.54 18.14 -8.61
C SER A 137 -13.18 17.79 -8.00
N GLU A 138 -13.15 16.85 -7.05
CA GLU A 138 -11.94 16.38 -6.38
C GLU A 138 -11.45 15.03 -6.98
N TRP A 139 -11.54 14.89 -8.31
CA TRP A 139 -11.23 13.62 -8.99
C TRP A 139 -9.89 13.01 -8.59
N GLY A 140 -8.85 13.82 -8.33
CA GLY A 140 -7.52 13.35 -7.95
C GLY A 140 -7.47 12.54 -6.66
N THR A 141 -8.42 12.75 -5.77
CA THR A 141 -8.53 12.08 -4.46
C THR A 141 -9.82 11.29 -4.29
N ASN A 142 -10.83 11.53 -5.13
CA ASN A 142 -12.13 10.90 -5.01
C ASN A 142 -12.08 9.42 -5.49
N PRO A 143 -12.39 8.44 -4.61
CA PRO A 143 -12.41 7.03 -4.99
C PRO A 143 -13.40 6.70 -6.11
N ALA A 144 -14.47 7.50 -6.27
CA ALA A 144 -15.47 7.30 -7.32
C ALA A 144 -14.92 7.59 -8.73
N ALA A 145 -13.84 8.36 -8.86
CA ALA A 145 -13.12 8.59 -10.11
C ALA A 145 -12.03 7.54 -10.39
N SER A 146 -11.85 6.56 -9.50
CA SER A 146 -10.80 5.55 -9.62
C SER A 146 -11.21 4.40 -10.52
N GLY A 147 -10.28 3.98 -11.38
CA GLY A 147 -10.44 2.78 -12.20
C GLY A 147 -10.39 1.48 -11.39
N LYS A 148 -11.22 0.53 -11.79
CA LYS A 148 -11.15 -0.85 -11.31
C LYS A 148 -9.94 -1.57 -11.91
N LYS A 149 -9.04 -2.07 -11.06
CA LYS A 149 -7.84 -2.81 -11.47
C LYS A 149 -8.15 -4.28 -11.76
N ASN A 150 -7.63 -4.77 -12.90
CA ASN A 150 -7.57 -6.19 -13.22
C ASN A 150 -6.24 -6.48 -13.95
N GLY A 151 -5.26 -7.02 -13.22
CA GLY A 151 -3.87 -7.07 -13.70
C GLY A 151 -3.35 -5.65 -13.96
N ASP A 152 -2.83 -5.43 -15.17
CA ASP A 152 -2.36 -4.10 -15.61
C ASP A 152 -3.47 -3.23 -16.25
N ILE A 153 -4.68 -3.76 -16.39
CA ILE A 153 -5.80 -3.04 -17.01
C ILE A 153 -6.61 -2.34 -15.92
N TYR A 154 -6.84 -1.06 -16.13
CA TYR A 154 -7.71 -0.23 -15.31
C TYR A 154 -8.94 0.15 -16.12
N THR A 155 -10.11 -0.08 -15.57
CA THR A 155 -11.41 0.13 -16.25
C THR A 155 -12.26 1.06 -15.42
N TYR A 156 -12.84 2.06 -16.08
CA TYR A 156 -13.76 3.03 -15.47
C TYR A 156 -15.05 3.10 -16.27
N GLN A 157 -16.19 3.08 -15.57
CA GLN A 157 -17.51 3.21 -16.18
C GLN A 157 -18.04 4.62 -15.94
N VAL A 158 -18.16 5.38 -17.02
CA VAL A 158 -18.77 6.71 -17.01
C VAL A 158 -20.28 6.56 -17.09
N GLN A 159 -20.99 7.22 -16.17
CA GLN A 159 -22.44 7.33 -16.19
C GLN A 159 -22.85 8.79 -16.41
N ILE A 160 -23.56 9.07 -17.49
CA ILE A 160 -24.01 10.42 -17.88
C ILE A 160 -24.94 11.02 -16.82
N SER A 161 -25.69 10.19 -16.11
CA SER A 161 -26.52 10.61 -14.96
C SER A 161 -25.73 11.24 -13.82
N ALA A 162 -24.48 10.85 -13.64
CA ALA A 162 -23.59 11.46 -12.63
C ALA A 162 -23.15 12.88 -13.01
N HIS A 163 -23.30 13.27 -14.29
CA HIS A 163 -23.08 14.63 -14.80
C HIS A 163 -24.39 15.30 -15.22
N ASN A 164 -25.45 15.11 -14.43
CA ASN A 164 -26.76 15.72 -14.62
C ASN A 164 -27.36 15.51 -16.03
N TYR A 165 -27.05 14.37 -16.67
CA TYR A 165 -27.44 14.05 -18.05
C TYR A 165 -26.95 15.10 -19.07
N GLU A 166 -25.85 15.78 -18.81
CA GLU A 166 -25.30 16.74 -19.73
C GLU A 166 -25.01 16.08 -21.08
N SER A 167 -25.43 16.73 -22.15
CA SER A 167 -25.21 16.25 -23.52
C SER A 167 -23.99 16.90 -24.14
N GLY A 168 -23.28 16.17 -24.99
CA GLY A 168 -22.13 16.70 -25.71
C GLY A 168 -21.02 15.69 -25.84
N GLN A 169 -19.85 16.15 -26.25
CA GLN A 169 -18.65 15.32 -26.30
C GLN A 169 -18.07 15.20 -24.91
N TYR A 170 -18.05 13.98 -24.38
CA TYR A 170 -17.35 13.66 -23.14
C TYR A 170 -15.85 13.47 -23.36
N ILE A 171 -15.06 13.90 -22.39
CA ILE A 171 -13.61 13.75 -22.29
C ILE A 171 -13.33 13.00 -21.00
N THR A 172 -12.49 11.99 -21.07
CA THR A 172 -12.06 11.18 -19.92
C THR A 172 -10.58 10.89 -19.99
#